data_bb5b4ad5fe46d81379ebf4270d0a104d
#
_entry.id   bb5b4ad5fe46d81379ebf4270d0a104d
#
_cell.length_a   1.000
_cell.length_b   1.000
_cell.length_c   1.000
_cell.angle_alpha   90.00
_cell.angle_beta   90.00
_cell.angle_gamma   90.00
#
_symmetry.space_group_name_H-M   'P 1'
#
loop_
_entity.id
_entity.type
_entity.pdbx_description
1 polymer ?
#
loop_
_entity_poly.entity_id
_entity_poly.type
_entity_poly.pdbx_seq_one_letter_code
_entity_poly.pdbx_strand_id
1 'polypeptide(L)'
;MRNRLDEQLELLNTELIRMGALCEDGISQAAQVLVTRDEALRRAVDETEQEIDRKEREIEAICLRLLLQQQPVAKDLRLISAAMKMIADMERIGDQASDIAEMVEHIRAEVLPGSLHIAEMARAAVKMVTNSVDSFVRRDIDSARAVEKADDEVDALFNKVKSEIIALIAEKPEEGETCLDLLMVAKYFERIGDHAVNIAEWVVFSLTGEHD
;
A
#
# COMPACT_ATOMS: atom_id res chain seq x y z
N MET A 1 -9.23 -8.59 33.66
CA MET A 1 -9.35 -9.19 32.31
C MET A 1 -9.54 -8.11 31.24
N ARG A 2 -10.51 -7.21 31.35
CA ARG A 2 -10.77 -6.18 30.31
C ARG A 2 -9.58 -5.24 30.08
N ASN A 3 -8.91 -4.73 31.11
CA ASN A 3 -7.71 -3.89 30.96
C ASN A 3 -6.59 -4.54 30.14
N ARG A 4 -6.41 -5.87 30.27
CA ARG A 4 -5.40 -6.60 29.52
C ARG A 4 -5.77 -6.77 28.04
N LEU A 5 -7.05 -6.90 27.73
CA LEU A 5 -7.54 -6.90 26.34
C LEU A 5 -7.33 -5.51 25.72
N ASP A 6 -7.70 -4.44 26.44
CA ASP A 6 -7.54 -3.06 25.94
C ASP A 6 -6.07 -2.73 25.67
N GLU A 7 -5.14 -3.10 26.58
CA GLU A 7 -3.69 -2.96 26.37
C GLU A 7 -3.17 -3.71 25.13
N GLN A 8 -3.70 -4.91 24.87
CA GLN A 8 -3.29 -5.69 23.70
C GLN A 8 -3.89 -5.14 22.40
N LEU A 9 -5.07 -4.55 22.44
CA LEU A 9 -5.65 -3.85 21.28
C LEU A 9 -4.92 -2.54 20.99
N GLU A 10 -4.45 -1.82 21.99
CA GLU A 10 -3.57 -0.66 21.81
C GLU A 10 -2.23 -1.04 21.19
N LEU A 11 -1.65 -2.17 21.60
CA LEU A 11 -0.45 -2.71 20.99
C LEU A 11 -0.69 -3.06 19.51
N LEU A 12 -1.80 -3.74 19.20
CA LEU A 12 -2.20 -4.07 17.83
C LEU A 12 -2.29 -2.80 16.97
N ASN A 13 -2.97 -1.77 17.45
CA ASN A 13 -3.08 -0.49 16.73
C ASN A 13 -1.69 0.14 16.50
N THR A 14 -0.82 0.12 17.52
CA THR A 14 0.53 0.67 17.41
C THR A 14 1.36 -0.04 16.34
N GLU A 15 1.29 -1.37 16.28
CA GLU A 15 2.04 -2.15 15.29
C GLU A 15 1.47 -1.99 13.87
N LEU A 16 0.14 -1.84 13.73
CA LEU A 16 -0.48 -1.51 12.45
C LEU A 16 -0.04 -0.13 11.92
N ILE A 17 0.04 0.89 12.78
CA ILE A 17 0.57 2.21 12.41
C ILE A 17 2.02 2.09 11.93
N ARG A 18 2.85 1.31 12.63
CA ARG A 18 4.26 1.09 12.25
C ARG A 18 4.38 0.39 10.89
N MET A 19 3.55 -0.63 10.66
CA MET A 19 3.52 -1.32 9.37
C MET A 19 3.04 -0.38 8.25
N GLY A 20 2.03 0.48 8.51
CA GLY A 20 1.59 1.51 7.58
C GLY A 20 2.70 2.47 7.19
N ALA A 21 3.46 2.96 8.18
CA ALA A 21 4.61 3.84 7.91
C ALA A 21 5.68 3.15 7.05
N LEU A 22 5.94 1.85 7.25
CA LEU A 22 6.85 1.09 6.39
C LEU A 22 6.32 0.98 4.95
N CYS A 23 5.02 0.77 4.75
CA CYS A 23 4.42 0.80 3.42
C CYS A 23 4.59 2.16 2.75
N GLU A 24 4.34 3.27 3.46
CA GLU A 24 4.55 4.63 2.96
C GLU A 24 6.01 4.88 2.55
N ASP A 25 6.96 4.45 3.38
CA ASP A 25 8.39 4.54 3.11
C ASP A 25 8.76 3.73 1.87
N GLY A 26 8.31 2.48 1.77
CA GLY A 26 8.56 1.60 0.63
C GLY A 26 8.07 2.19 -0.70
N ILE A 27 6.82 2.69 -0.73
CA ILE A 27 6.24 3.34 -1.92
C ILE A 27 7.05 4.59 -2.31
N SER A 28 7.39 5.43 -1.32
CA SER A 28 8.13 6.68 -1.54
C SER A 28 9.54 6.42 -2.03
N GLN A 29 10.22 5.43 -1.46
CA GLN A 29 11.57 5.00 -1.87
C GLN A 29 11.54 4.42 -3.29
N ALA A 30 10.60 3.54 -3.62
CA ALA A 30 10.44 2.98 -4.96
C ALA A 30 10.22 4.07 -6.02
N ALA A 31 9.38 5.05 -5.73
CA ALA A 31 9.17 6.21 -6.61
C ALA A 31 10.45 7.05 -6.78
N GLN A 32 11.28 7.19 -5.74
CA GLN A 32 12.57 7.88 -5.83
C GLN A 32 13.60 7.08 -6.63
N VAL A 33 13.66 5.75 -6.46
CA VAL A 33 14.53 4.87 -7.24
C VAL A 33 14.27 5.04 -8.74
N LEU A 34 12.99 5.13 -9.14
CA LEU A 34 12.62 5.37 -10.54
C LEU A 34 13.26 6.64 -11.13
N VAL A 35 13.36 7.70 -10.33
CA VAL A 35 13.91 9.00 -10.77
C VAL A 35 15.42 9.06 -10.63
N THR A 36 15.96 8.60 -9.49
CA THR A 36 17.37 8.79 -9.12
C THR A 36 18.28 7.66 -9.58
N ARG A 37 17.73 6.44 -9.72
CA ARG A 37 18.46 5.19 -9.97
C ARG A 37 19.55 4.93 -8.96
N ASP A 38 19.33 5.37 -7.72
CA ASP A 38 20.27 5.18 -6.63
C ASP A 38 20.18 3.73 -6.12
N GLU A 39 21.27 3.00 -6.30
CA GLU A 39 21.40 1.60 -5.90
C GLU A 39 21.34 1.41 -4.36
N ALA A 40 21.75 2.40 -3.58
CA ALA A 40 21.61 2.34 -2.13
C ALA A 40 20.14 2.46 -1.73
N LEU A 41 19.40 3.33 -2.42
CA LEU A 41 17.96 3.49 -2.20
C LEU A 41 17.17 2.25 -2.67
N ARG A 42 17.57 1.62 -3.78
CA ARG A 42 16.97 0.34 -4.22
C ARG A 42 17.09 -0.73 -3.14
N ARG A 43 18.28 -0.91 -2.57
CA ARG A 43 18.49 -1.85 -1.45
C ARG A 43 17.67 -1.49 -0.22
N ALA A 44 17.45 -0.20 0.03
CA ALA A 44 16.60 0.23 1.13
C ALA A 44 15.13 -0.17 0.92
N VAL A 45 14.64 -0.23 -0.33
CA VAL A 45 13.30 -0.78 -0.63
C VAL A 45 13.22 -2.24 -0.26
N ASP A 46 14.22 -3.06 -0.64
CA ASP A 46 14.25 -4.50 -0.31
C ASP A 46 14.31 -4.72 1.22
N GLU A 47 15.08 -3.89 1.94
CA GLU A 47 15.14 -3.94 3.41
C GLU A 47 13.79 -3.56 4.05
N THR A 48 13.10 -2.59 3.46
CA THR A 48 11.77 -2.14 3.93
C THR A 48 10.71 -3.22 3.70
N GLU A 49 10.73 -3.89 2.54
CA GLU A 49 9.84 -5.02 2.24
C GLU A 49 10.03 -6.15 3.26
N GLN A 50 11.26 -6.56 3.54
CA GLN A 50 11.56 -7.59 4.55
C GLN A 50 11.10 -7.19 5.96
N GLU A 51 11.13 -5.90 6.27
CA GLU A 51 10.62 -5.37 7.54
C GLU A 51 9.07 -5.45 7.59
N ILE A 52 8.38 -5.15 6.47
CA ILE A 52 6.93 -5.29 6.33
C ILE A 52 6.53 -6.74 6.55
N ASP A 53 7.19 -7.68 5.89
CA ASP A 53 7.03 -9.12 6.05
C ASP A 53 7.18 -9.59 7.51
N ARG A 54 8.19 -9.06 8.20
CA ARG A 54 8.40 -9.36 9.60
C ARG A 54 7.27 -8.80 10.46
N LYS A 55 6.81 -7.59 10.16
CA LYS A 55 5.70 -6.94 10.85
C LYS A 55 4.38 -7.69 10.67
N GLU A 56 4.10 -8.18 9.47
CA GLU A 56 2.94 -9.03 9.21
C GLU A 56 2.91 -10.20 10.20
N ARG A 57 4.00 -10.97 10.27
CA ARG A 57 4.11 -12.13 11.19
C ARG A 57 4.00 -11.75 12.66
N GLU A 58 4.57 -10.61 13.07
CA GLU A 58 4.47 -10.10 14.45
C GLU A 58 3.02 -9.74 14.80
N ILE A 59 2.31 -9.04 13.92
CA ILE A 59 0.92 -8.62 14.12
C ILE A 59 -0.01 -9.82 14.08
N GLU A 60 0.20 -10.76 13.16
CA GLU A 60 -0.54 -12.03 13.14
C GLU A 60 -0.43 -12.77 14.49
N ALA A 61 0.78 -12.86 15.03
CA ALA A 61 1.01 -13.48 16.34
C ALA A 61 0.32 -12.73 17.49
N ILE A 62 0.16 -11.40 17.42
CA ILE A 62 -0.62 -10.61 18.37
C ILE A 62 -2.11 -10.96 18.24
N CYS A 63 -2.65 -10.99 17.02
CA CYS A 63 -4.03 -11.33 16.73
C CYS A 63 -4.39 -12.74 17.25
N LEU A 64 -3.55 -13.72 16.95
CA LEU A 64 -3.75 -15.11 17.44
C LEU A 64 -3.74 -15.20 18.97
N ARG A 65 -2.84 -14.46 19.65
CA ARG A 65 -2.83 -14.41 21.13
C ARG A 65 -4.10 -13.78 21.68
N LEU A 66 -4.61 -12.71 21.06
CA LEU A 66 -5.88 -12.08 21.45
C LEU A 66 -7.04 -13.06 21.33
N LEU A 67 -7.13 -13.80 20.22
CA LEU A 67 -8.17 -14.82 20.01
C LEU A 67 -8.11 -15.95 21.04
N LEU A 68 -6.91 -16.46 21.33
CA LEU A 68 -6.72 -17.62 22.19
C LEU A 68 -6.86 -17.31 23.70
N GLN A 69 -6.42 -16.12 24.13
CA GLN A 69 -6.24 -15.82 25.56
C GLN A 69 -7.31 -14.91 26.16
N GLN A 70 -7.99 -14.09 25.33
CA GLN A 70 -8.84 -13.03 25.85
C GLN A 70 -10.35 -13.25 25.68
N GLN A 71 -10.78 -14.32 24.97
CA GLN A 71 -12.19 -14.59 24.65
C GLN A 71 -12.92 -13.34 24.16
N PRO A 72 -12.49 -12.73 23.04
CA PRO A 72 -13.01 -11.47 22.54
C PRO A 72 -14.52 -11.57 22.25
N VAL A 73 -15.28 -10.52 22.57
CA VAL A 73 -16.70 -10.44 22.20
C VAL A 73 -16.84 -10.06 20.72
N ALA A 74 -18.05 -10.17 20.17
CA ALA A 74 -18.29 -10.04 18.73
C ALA A 74 -17.62 -8.84 18.05
N LYS A 75 -17.64 -7.64 18.68
CA LYS A 75 -16.99 -6.44 18.11
C LYS A 75 -15.47 -6.52 18.12
N ASP A 76 -14.86 -7.10 19.17
CA ASP A 76 -13.43 -7.24 19.29
C ASP A 76 -12.94 -8.34 18.34
N LEU A 77 -13.75 -9.38 18.13
CA LEU A 77 -13.49 -10.43 17.15
C LEU A 77 -13.46 -9.87 15.71
N ARG A 78 -14.43 -9.01 15.35
CA ARG A 78 -14.43 -8.36 14.03
C ARG A 78 -13.21 -7.48 13.82
N LEU A 79 -12.82 -6.69 14.83
CA LEU A 79 -11.64 -5.83 14.75
C LEU A 79 -10.35 -6.64 14.56
N ILE A 80 -10.17 -7.73 15.30
CA ILE A 80 -9.01 -8.61 15.16
C ILE A 80 -9.01 -9.29 13.78
N SER A 81 -10.18 -9.75 13.32
CA SER A 81 -10.34 -10.39 12.02
C SER A 81 -10.01 -9.40 10.87
N ALA A 82 -10.48 -8.15 10.96
CA ALA A 82 -10.15 -7.11 10.01
C ALA A 82 -8.65 -6.82 10.00
N ALA A 83 -8.03 -6.68 11.18
CA ALA A 83 -6.58 -6.46 11.28
C ALA A 83 -5.76 -7.56 10.58
N MET A 84 -6.15 -8.84 10.75
CA MET A 84 -5.49 -9.97 10.07
C MET A 84 -5.61 -9.91 8.54
N LYS A 85 -6.68 -9.32 8.02
CA LYS A 85 -6.86 -9.13 6.58
C LYS A 85 -6.05 -7.93 6.09
N MET A 86 -6.10 -6.83 6.83
CA MET A 86 -5.36 -5.61 6.52
C MET A 86 -3.85 -5.85 6.39
N ILE A 87 -3.24 -6.64 7.30
CA ILE A 87 -1.80 -6.91 7.23
C ILE A 87 -1.39 -7.67 5.97
N ALA A 88 -2.27 -8.54 5.45
CA ALA A 88 -2.01 -9.22 4.19
C ALA A 88 -2.04 -8.24 2.99
N ASP A 89 -2.98 -7.26 2.98
CA ASP A 89 -2.97 -6.21 1.98
C ASP A 89 -1.75 -5.28 2.13
N MET A 90 -1.31 -5.01 3.37
CA MET A 90 -0.10 -4.21 3.63
C MET A 90 1.19 -4.93 3.18
N GLU A 91 1.28 -6.25 3.33
CA GLU A 91 2.37 -7.06 2.79
C GLU A 91 2.39 -6.95 1.26
N ARG A 92 1.22 -7.08 0.59
CA ARG A 92 1.13 -6.89 -0.86
C ARG A 92 1.56 -5.48 -1.32
N ILE A 93 1.31 -4.45 -0.53
CA ILE A 93 1.82 -3.11 -0.81
C ILE A 93 3.35 -3.08 -0.78
N GLY A 94 3.97 -3.75 0.18
CA GLY A 94 5.42 -3.93 0.25
C GLY A 94 5.98 -4.65 -0.98
N ASP A 95 5.38 -5.79 -1.36
CA ASP A 95 5.71 -6.54 -2.57
C ASP A 95 5.68 -5.63 -3.82
N GLN A 96 4.59 -4.85 -4.01
CA GLN A 96 4.46 -3.97 -5.16
C GLN A 96 5.53 -2.86 -5.18
N ALA A 97 5.92 -2.34 -4.02
CA ALA A 97 6.99 -1.34 -3.92
C ALA A 97 8.35 -1.95 -4.33
N SER A 98 8.65 -3.18 -3.91
CA SER A 98 9.84 -3.93 -4.33
C SER A 98 9.81 -4.23 -5.83
N ASP A 99 8.68 -4.70 -6.38
CA ASP A 99 8.48 -4.93 -7.81
C ASP A 99 8.77 -3.67 -8.64
N ILE A 100 8.30 -2.49 -8.18
CA ILE A 100 8.59 -1.19 -8.84
C ILE A 100 10.10 -0.93 -8.85
N ALA A 101 10.79 -1.13 -7.73
CA ALA A 101 12.22 -0.88 -7.63
C ALA A 101 13.04 -1.84 -8.52
N GLU A 102 12.62 -3.11 -8.64
CA GLU A 102 13.23 -4.10 -9.53
C GLU A 102 13.04 -3.72 -11.00
N MET A 103 11.84 -3.29 -11.39
CA MET A 103 11.55 -2.87 -12.77
C MET A 103 12.43 -1.72 -13.25
N VAL A 104 12.93 -0.85 -12.36
CA VAL A 104 13.80 0.26 -12.70
C VAL A 104 15.10 -0.18 -13.40
N GLU A 105 15.59 -1.39 -13.12
CA GLU A 105 16.80 -1.95 -13.75
C GLU A 105 16.62 -2.13 -15.28
N HIS A 106 15.40 -2.36 -15.73
CA HIS A 106 15.05 -2.60 -17.13
C HIS A 106 14.72 -1.30 -17.90
N ILE A 107 14.41 -0.22 -17.19
CA ILE A 107 14.01 1.06 -17.77
C ILE A 107 15.25 1.87 -18.15
N ARG A 108 15.35 2.35 -19.39
CA ARG A 108 16.45 3.25 -19.84
C ARG A 108 16.26 4.66 -19.30
N ALA A 109 17.34 5.24 -18.73
CA ALA A 109 17.30 6.56 -18.09
C ALA A 109 16.86 7.68 -19.04
N GLU A 110 17.26 7.58 -20.31
CA GLU A 110 17.03 8.58 -21.34
C GLU A 110 15.55 8.66 -21.76
N VAL A 111 14.76 7.64 -21.42
CA VAL A 111 13.35 7.52 -21.84
C VAL A 111 12.38 8.06 -20.80
N LEU A 112 12.84 8.30 -19.55
CA LEU A 112 11.98 8.87 -18.51
C LEU A 112 11.63 10.33 -18.87
N PRO A 113 10.46 10.60 -19.49
CA PRO A 113 10.02 11.97 -19.65
C PRO A 113 9.70 12.52 -18.28
N GLY A 114 10.23 13.69 -17.92
CA GLY A 114 9.84 14.40 -16.72
C GLY A 114 8.35 14.82 -16.68
N SER A 115 7.62 14.46 -17.74
CA SER A 115 6.19 14.72 -17.91
C SER A 115 5.28 13.56 -17.50
N LEU A 116 5.81 12.37 -17.21
CA LEU A 116 4.95 11.26 -16.78
C LEU A 116 4.41 11.48 -15.37
N HIS A 117 3.09 11.30 -15.22
CA HIS A 117 2.39 11.52 -13.94
C HIS A 117 2.59 10.39 -12.93
N ILE A 118 3.63 9.55 -13.09
CA ILE A 118 3.95 8.43 -12.17
C ILE A 118 4.23 8.93 -10.75
N ALA A 119 4.95 10.06 -10.60
CA ALA A 119 5.20 10.63 -9.28
C ALA A 119 3.92 11.15 -8.58
N GLU A 120 2.91 11.54 -9.37
CA GLU A 120 1.59 11.91 -8.84
C GLU A 120 0.83 10.67 -8.39
N MET A 121 0.89 9.57 -9.16
CA MET A 121 0.33 8.27 -8.74
C MET A 121 0.95 7.78 -7.44
N ALA A 122 2.27 7.83 -7.30
CA ALA A 122 2.96 7.42 -6.07
C ALA A 122 2.44 8.23 -4.85
N ARG A 123 2.33 9.55 -4.98
CA ARG A 123 1.80 10.40 -3.90
C ARG A 123 0.34 10.10 -3.57
N ALA A 124 -0.49 9.84 -4.58
CA ALA A 124 -1.89 9.48 -4.37
C ALA A 124 -2.00 8.13 -3.65
N ALA A 125 -1.23 7.12 -4.08
CA ALA A 125 -1.18 5.81 -3.44
C ALA A 125 -0.72 5.89 -1.97
N VAL A 126 0.37 6.62 -1.66
CA VAL A 126 0.81 6.88 -0.28
C VAL A 126 -0.33 7.45 0.55
N LYS A 127 -1.01 8.49 0.05
CA LYS A 127 -2.12 9.13 0.76
C LYS A 127 -3.28 8.17 1.02
N MET A 128 -3.60 7.29 0.08
CA MET A 128 -4.65 6.28 0.27
C MET A 128 -4.26 5.28 1.36
N VAL A 129 -3.02 4.78 1.36
CA VAL A 129 -2.50 3.86 2.40
C VAL A 129 -2.55 4.51 3.78
N THR A 130 -2.02 5.73 3.92
CA THR A 130 -2.08 6.50 5.19
C THR A 130 -3.50 6.63 5.69
N ASN A 131 -4.42 7.07 4.83
CA ASN A 131 -5.81 7.31 5.22
C ASN A 131 -6.53 6.01 5.58
N SER A 132 -6.25 4.90 4.92
CA SER A 132 -6.86 3.60 5.23
C SER A 132 -6.45 3.10 6.62
N VAL A 133 -5.15 3.15 6.95
CA VAL A 133 -4.63 2.76 8.27
C VAL A 133 -5.15 3.71 9.37
N ASP A 134 -5.11 5.01 9.14
CA ASP A 134 -5.62 6.03 10.07
C ASP A 134 -7.12 5.83 10.37
N SER A 135 -7.92 5.50 9.36
CA SER A 135 -9.35 5.25 9.52
C SER A 135 -9.64 4.06 10.44
N PHE A 136 -8.82 3.01 10.39
CA PHE A 136 -8.90 1.87 11.31
C PHE A 136 -8.60 2.28 12.75
N VAL A 137 -7.48 2.99 12.96
CA VAL A 137 -7.03 3.40 14.30
C VAL A 137 -8.02 4.36 14.95
N ARG A 138 -8.57 5.30 14.17
CA ARG A 138 -9.56 6.28 14.63
C ARG A 138 -10.98 5.73 14.68
N ARG A 139 -11.20 4.55 14.09
CA ARG A 139 -12.54 3.94 13.92
C ARG A 139 -13.51 4.87 13.19
N ASP A 140 -13.05 5.44 12.10
CA ASP A 140 -13.75 6.46 11.33
C ASP A 140 -14.22 5.90 9.97
N ILE A 141 -15.51 5.59 9.87
CA ILE A 141 -16.14 5.05 8.66
C ILE A 141 -16.10 6.07 7.52
N ASP A 142 -16.28 7.34 7.81
CA ASP A 142 -16.33 8.37 6.75
C ASP A 142 -14.95 8.54 6.10
N SER A 143 -13.89 8.47 6.91
CA SER A 143 -12.51 8.44 6.42
C SER A 143 -12.23 7.18 5.60
N ALA A 144 -12.70 6.00 6.01
CA ALA A 144 -12.55 4.76 5.23
C ALA A 144 -13.23 4.88 3.86
N ARG A 145 -14.49 5.31 3.82
CA ARG A 145 -15.23 5.54 2.56
C ARG A 145 -14.63 6.63 1.67
N ALA A 146 -13.87 7.56 2.25
CA ALA A 146 -13.15 8.57 1.47
C ALA A 146 -11.95 7.96 0.73
N VAL A 147 -11.35 6.86 1.24
CA VAL A 147 -10.29 6.12 0.53
C VAL A 147 -10.85 5.46 -0.73
N GLU A 148 -12.02 4.80 -0.65
CA GLU A 148 -12.69 4.21 -1.82
C GLU A 148 -12.91 5.23 -2.95
N LYS A 149 -13.27 6.47 -2.60
CA LYS A 149 -13.44 7.56 -3.59
C LYS A 149 -12.12 8.12 -4.11
N ALA A 150 -11.03 8.01 -3.33
CA ALA A 150 -9.72 8.48 -3.74
C ALA A 150 -9.10 7.56 -4.81
N ASP A 151 -9.58 6.33 -4.93
CA ASP A 151 -9.20 5.39 -5.98
C ASP A 151 -9.49 5.91 -7.38
N ASP A 152 -10.62 6.61 -7.57
CA ASP A 152 -10.96 7.29 -8.83
C ASP A 152 -9.83 8.24 -9.31
N GLU A 153 -9.08 8.87 -8.38
CA GLU A 153 -7.94 9.75 -8.71
C GLU A 153 -6.75 8.93 -9.23
N VAL A 154 -6.44 7.80 -8.58
CA VAL A 154 -5.35 6.90 -9.00
C VAL A 154 -5.66 6.29 -10.36
N ASP A 155 -6.88 5.84 -10.60
CA ASP A 155 -7.37 5.33 -11.87
C ASP A 155 -7.27 6.37 -13.00
N ALA A 156 -7.66 7.61 -12.73
CA ALA A 156 -7.54 8.70 -13.69
C ALA A 156 -6.07 8.98 -14.04
N LEU A 157 -5.18 8.97 -13.06
CA LEU A 157 -3.74 9.13 -13.26
C LEU A 157 -3.16 7.96 -14.05
N PHE A 158 -3.54 6.71 -13.76
CA PHE A 158 -3.13 5.54 -14.54
C PHE A 158 -3.51 5.66 -16.00
N ASN A 159 -4.77 6.04 -16.29
CA ASN A 159 -5.23 6.25 -17.66
C ASN A 159 -4.48 7.39 -18.37
N LYS A 160 -4.08 8.43 -17.65
CA LYS A 160 -3.27 9.52 -18.17
C LYS A 160 -1.86 9.04 -18.51
N VAL A 161 -1.17 8.37 -17.60
CA VAL A 161 0.16 7.77 -17.82
C VAL A 161 0.12 6.81 -19.00
N LYS A 162 -0.88 5.94 -19.08
CA LYS A 162 -1.10 5.03 -20.21
C LYS A 162 -1.19 5.77 -21.55
N SER A 163 -1.93 6.88 -21.58
CA SER A 163 -2.06 7.69 -22.81
C SER A 163 -0.75 8.37 -23.20
N GLU A 164 0.02 8.85 -22.22
CA GLU A 164 1.35 9.43 -22.42
C GLU A 164 2.36 8.40 -22.96
N ILE A 165 2.33 7.18 -22.42
CA ILE A 165 3.15 6.05 -22.89
C ILE A 165 2.80 5.66 -24.33
N ILE A 166 1.52 5.60 -24.69
CA ILE A 166 1.08 5.34 -26.07
C ILE A 166 1.62 6.41 -27.02
N ALA A 167 1.55 7.68 -26.65
CA ALA A 167 2.10 8.77 -27.45
C ALA A 167 3.63 8.64 -27.60
N LEU A 168 4.35 8.27 -26.53
CA LEU A 168 5.78 8.07 -26.55
C LEU A 168 6.19 6.91 -27.49
N ILE A 169 5.46 5.78 -27.45
CA ILE A 169 5.70 4.66 -28.38
C ILE A 169 5.49 5.09 -29.84
N ALA A 170 4.47 5.92 -30.10
CA ALA A 170 4.22 6.42 -31.46
C ALA A 170 5.31 7.37 -31.96
N GLU A 171 5.93 8.15 -31.04
CA GLU A 171 7.04 9.06 -31.36
C GLU A 171 8.38 8.33 -31.47
N LYS A 172 8.63 7.34 -30.58
CA LYS A 172 9.88 6.59 -30.46
C LYS A 172 9.61 5.08 -30.36
N PRO A 173 9.30 4.42 -31.49
CA PRO A 173 8.96 2.98 -31.49
C PRO A 173 10.09 2.09 -30.97
N GLU A 174 11.35 2.52 -31.08
CA GLU A 174 12.54 1.83 -30.60
C GLU A 174 12.61 1.73 -29.06
N GLU A 175 11.85 2.56 -28.35
CA GLU A 175 11.76 2.57 -26.88
C GLU A 175 10.55 1.77 -26.35
N GLY A 176 9.91 1.00 -27.22
CA GLY A 176 8.69 0.25 -26.88
C GLY A 176 8.82 -0.66 -25.68
N GLU A 177 9.96 -1.36 -25.50
CA GLU A 177 10.22 -2.24 -24.35
C GLU A 177 10.23 -1.44 -23.04
N THR A 178 11.02 -0.36 -22.97
CA THR A 178 11.07 0.55 -21.82
C THR A 178 9.70 1.18 -21.50
N CYS A 179 8.93 1.49 -22.54
CA CYS A 179 7.56 2.01 -22.39
C CYS A 179 6.62 0.99 -21.75
N LEU A 180 6.76 -0.29 -22.07
CA LEU A 180 5.99 -1.37 -21.42
C LEU A 180 6.39 -1.52 -19.95
N ASP A 181 7.67 -1.46 -19.62
CA ASP A 181 8.14 -1.50 -18.23
C ASP A 181 7.60 -0.31 -17.41
N LEU A 182 7.59 0.90 -17.99
CA LEU A 182 6.97 2.08 -17.37
C LEU A 182 5.46 1.90 -17.15
N LEU A 183 4.75 1.24 -18.07
CA LEU A 183 3.34 0.91 -17.91
C LEU A 183 3.13 -0.08 -16.76
N MET A 184 4.04 -1.05 -16.59
CA MET A 184 3.99 -1.99 -15.47
C MET A 184 4.23 -1.29 -14.13
N VAL A 185 5.20 -0.35 -14.06
CA VAL A 185 5.40 0.49 -12.88
C VAL A 185 4.11 1.25 -12.51
N ALA A 186 3.45 1.88 -13.50
CA ALA A 186 2.17 2.56 -13.27
C ALA A 186 1.09 1.59 -12.76
N LYS A 187 1.06 0.35 -13.30
CA LYS A 187 0.09 -0.67 -12.85
C LYS A 187 0.37 -1.13 -11.42
N TYR A 188 1.62 -1.20 -10.99
CA TYR A 188 1.95 -1.50 -9.59
C TYR A 188 1.46 -0.39 -8.64
N PHE A 189 1.59 0.88 -9.00
CA PHE A 189 1.03 1.97 -8.18
C PHE A 189 -0.51 1.94 -8.11
N GLU A 190 -1.18 1.60 -9.21
CA GLU A 190 -2.65 1.41 -9.20
C GLU A 190 -3.03 0.23 -8.28
N ARG A 191 -2.33 -0.91 -8.34
CA ARG A 191 -2.57 -2.04 -7.43
C ARG A 191 -2.34 -1.70 -5.95
N ILE A 192 -1.40 -0.81 -5.65
CA ILE A 192 -1.23 -0.29 -4.28
C ILE A 192 -2.50 0.46 -3.85
N GLY A 193 -3.11 1.24 -4.74
CA GLY A 193 -4.42 1.86 -4.53
C GLY A 193 -5.51 0.84 -4.23
N ASP A 194 -5.63 -0.21 -5.06
CA ASP A 194 -6.57 -1.32 -4.87
C ASP A 194 -6.42 -1.94 -3.46
N HIS A 195 -5.19 -2.21 -3.01
CA HIS A 195 -4.94 -2.75 -1.68
C HIS A 195 -5.32 -1.77 -0.56
N ALA A 196 -5.13 -0.46 -0.76
CA ALA A 196 -5.58 0.55 0.20
C ALA A 196 -7.12 0.61 0.30
N VAL A 197 -7.84 0.40 -0.80
CA VAL A 197 -9.31 0.22 -0.82
C VAL A 197 -9.70 -1.01 -0.01
N ASN A 198 -9.07 -2.17 -0.26
CA ASN A 198 -9.33 -3.39 0.52
C ASN A 198 -9.16 -3.15 2.03
N ILE A 199 -8.08 -2.44 2.43
CA ILE A 199 -7.88 -2.09 3.84
C ILE A 199 -9.06 -1.24 4.36
N ALA A 200 -9.52 -0.25 3.59
CA ALA A 200 -10.65 0.60 3.98
C ALA A 200 -11.97 -0.19 4.11
N GLU A 201 -12.24 -1.12 3.20
CA GLU A 201 -13.40 -2.04 3.29
C GLU A 201 -13.36 -2.89 4.57
N TRP A 202 -12.17 -3.41 4.95
CA TRP A 202 -11.99 -4.12 6.21
C TRP A 202 -12.21 -3.23 7.43
N VAL A 203 -11.90 -1.92 7.33
CA VAL A 203 -12.25 -0.94 8.38
C VAL A 203 -13.76 -0.83 8.52
N VAL A 204 -14.49 -0.63 7.41
CA VAL A 204 -15.95 -0.57 7.41
C VAL A 204 -16.54 -1.84 8.01
N PHE A 205 -16.10 -3.03 7.57
CA PHE A 205 -16.52 -4.30 8.14
C PHE A 205 -16.29 -4.39 9.66
N SER A 206 -15.13 -3.94 10.14
CA SER A 206 -14.81 -4.01 11.57
C SER A 206 -15.80 -3.23 12.44
N LEU A 207 -16.35 -2.16 11.90
CA LEU A 207 -17.24 -1.23 12.59
C LEU A 207 -18.73 -1.57 12.41
N THR A 208 -19.13 -1.97 11.21
CA THR A 208 -20.54 -2.27 10.88
C THR A 208 -20.89 -3.75 11.02
N GLY A 209 -19.95 -4.64 10.68
CA GLY A 209 -20.16 -6.08 10.52
C GLY A 209 -20.69 -6.46 9.15
N GLU A 210 -20.80 -5.51 8.22
CA GLU A 210 -21.19 -5.71 6.82
C GLU A 210 -19.94 -5.57 5.96
N HIS A 211 -19.76 -6.47 4.99
CA HIS A 211 -18.72 -6.42 3.96
C HIS A 211 -19.44 -6.20 2.64
N ASP A 212 -19.11 -5.13 1.97
CA ASP A 212 -19.66 -4.82 0.64
C ASP A 212 -19.07 -5.71 -0.45
#